data_4eb49ffd163c3acc1ed701f94e9a6691
#
_entry.id   4eb49ffd163c3acc1ed701f94e9a6691
#
_cell.length_a   1.000
_cell.length_b   1.000
_cell.length_c   1.000
_cell.angle_alpha   90.00
_cell.angle_beta   90.00
_cell.angle_gamma   90.00
#
_symmetry.space_group_name_H-M   'P 1'
#
loop_
_entity.id
_entity.type
_entity.pdbx_description
1 polymer ?
#
loop_
_entity_poly.entity_id
_entity_poly.type
_entity_poly.pdbx_seq_one_letter_code
_entity_poly.pdbx_strand_id
1 'polypeptide(L)'
;MQNKITSINIEDVRFPTSLTLDGSDAMNEAPDYSAAYVIIQTSGGMEGHGLTFTTGRGNELCVAGIKSLSAILIDRDIDGLFNDLGGIWKDLTGDSQLRWVGPEKGVIHLAAGALMNGLWDLYSKTLGKPLWQVLSEMDPKQTIALIDWTYLRDALDPGAALERLQEQQPGRKKRTSQILKTGYPAYTTSVGWLGYSDEKMRTLCQGALDQGWTHFKMKVGGDHQDDLRRASILREMIGPKLKLMMDANQVWGVDETIQKMGDLGKYCLLYTSDAADEGLGVDLGGRRI
;
A
#
# COMPACT_ATOMS: atom_id res chain seq x y z
N MET A 1 0.11 22.23 29.69
CA MET A 1 -0.63 22.79 28.51
C MET A 1 -1.07 21.61 27.68
N GLN A 2 -2.28 21.66 27.15
CA GLN A 2 -2.79 20.63 26.23
C GLN A 2 -1.96 20.64 24.95
N ASN A 3 -1.50 19.48 24.47
CA ASN A 3 -0.77 19.37 23.22
C ASN A 3 -1.76 19.28 22.06
N LYS A 4 -1.74 20.25 21.16
CA LYS A 4 -2.73 20.42 20.09
C LYS A 4 -2.07 20.47 18.72
N ILE A 5 -2.81 20.11 17.68
CA ILE A 5 -2.40 20.35 16.29
C ILE A 5 -2.44 21.85 16.03
N THR A 6 -1.31 22.44 15.65
CA THR A 6 -1.16 23.88 15.41
C THR A 6 -1.20 24.23 13.94
N SER A 7 -0.67 23.38 13.08
CA SER A 7 -0.69 23.58 11.63
C SER A 7 -0.57 22.25 10.89
N ILE A 8 -1.00 22.26 9.64
CA ILE A 8 -0.85 21.16 8.69
C ILE A 8 -0.28 21.75 7.40
N ASN A 9 0.99 21.44 7.14
CA ASN A 9 1.65 21.83 5.91
C ASN A 9 1.42 20.75 4.85
N ILE A 10 1.17 21.17 3.60
CA ILE A 10 0.83 20.28 2.51
C ILE A 10 1.74 20.58 1.34
N GLU A 11 2.40 19.56 0.82
CA GLU A 11 3.35 19.68 -0.28
C GLU A 11 2.90 18.82 -1.47
N ASP A 12 3.02 19.36 -2.68
CA ASP A 12 2.83 18.65 -3.94
C ASP A 12 4.20 18.14 -4.41
N VAL A 13 4.51 16.90 -4.07
CA VAL A 13 5.82 16.29 -4.38
C VAL A 13 5.68 15.47 -5.66
N ARG A 14 6.55 15.73 -6.65
CA ARG A 14 6.49 15.09 -7.97
C ARG A 14 7.85 14.57 -8.41
N PHE A 15 7.83 13.36 -9.00
CA PHE A 15 9.01 12.71 -9.57
C PHE A 15 8.73 12.36 -11.04
N PRO A 16 9.56 12.80 -12.00
CA PRO A 16 9.36 12.52 -13.41
C PRO A 16 9.80 11.09 -13.77
N THR A 17 9.20 10.09 -13.16
CA THR A 17 9.57 8.68 -13.33
C THR A 17 9.25 8.15 -14.73
N SER A 18 8.34 8.81 -15.47
CA SER A 18 8.05 8.51 -16.87
C SER A 18 9.27 8.66 -17.79
N LEU A 19 10.21 9.55 -17.46
CA LEU A 19 11.44 9.75 -18.26
C LEU A 19 12.34 8.51 -18.29
N THR A 20 12.28 7.68 -17.27
CA THR A 20 13.06 6.45 -17.12
C THR A 20 12.20 5.19 -17.15
N LEU A 21 10.89 5.33 -17.37
CA LEU A 21 9.88 4.27 -17.35
C LEU A 21 9.80 3.52 -16.02
N ASP A 22 10.27 4.14 -14.94
CA ASP A 22 10.18 3.55 -13.61
C ASP A 22 8.73 3.60 -13.14
N GLY A 23 8.17 2.44 -12.82
CA GLY A 23 6.76 2.30 -12.47
C GLY A 23 5.81 2.07 -13.65
N SER A 24 6.30 2.01 -14.88
CA SER A 24 5.48 1.78 -16.07
C SER A 24 4.86 0.37 -16.07
N ASP A 25 3.57 0.31 -16.37
CA ASP A 25 2.80 -0.93 -16.50
C ASP A 25 1.80 -0.82 -17.68
N ALA A 26 1.03 -1.88 -17.93
CA ALA A 26 0.12 -1.93 -19.07
C ALA A 26 -1.07 -0.94 -18.99
N MET A 27 -1.42 -0.50 -17.79
CA MET A 27 -2.47 0.50 -17.55
C MET A 27 -1.89 1.92 -17.45
N ASN A 28 -0.69 2.04 -16.87
CA ASN A 28 0.00 3.30 -16.61
C ASN A 28 1.33 3.31 -17.38
N GLU A 29 1.28 3.68 -18.65
CA GLU A 29 2.43 3.62 -19.56
C GLU A 29 3.53 4.66 -19.24
N ALA A 30 3.13 5.80 -18.68
CA ALA A 30 4.03 6.91 -18.38
C ALA A 30 3.67 7.57 -17.03
N PRO A 31 3.81 6.86 -15.90
CA PRO A 31 3.49 7.41 -14.60
C PRO A 31 4.58 8.37 -14.13
N ASP A 32 4.17 9.49 -13.58
CA ASP A 32 5.02 10.40 -12.80
C ASP A 32 4.66 10.23 -11.32
N TYR A 33 5.34 9.32 -10.64
CA TYR A 33 5.06 9.02 -9.25
C TYR A 33 5.09 10.29 -8.40
N SER A 34 3.99 10.55 -7.70
CA SER A 34 3.79 11.78 -6.96
C SER A 34 3.16 11.50 -5.62
N ALA A 35 3.30 12.43 -4.70
CA ALA A 35 2.70 12.36 -3.39
C ALA A 35 2.10 13.71 -3.00
N ALA A 36 0.84 13.71 -2.58
CA ALA A 36 0.32 14.81 -1.78
C ALA A 36 0.75 14.54 -0.34
N TYR A 37 1.78 15.26 0.11
CA TYR A 37 2.49 15.03 1.36
C TYR A 37 1.99 15.95 2.46
N VAL A 38 1.89 15.44 3.68
CA VAL A 38 1.35 16.13 4.85
C VAL A 38 2.36 16.16 5.98
N ILE A 39 2.53 17.31 6.61
CA ILE A 39 3.29 17.50 7.85
C ILE A 39 2.35 18.11 8.88
N ILE A 40 1.97 17.33 9.88
CA ILE A 40 1.11 17.75 11.00
C ILE A 40 2.02 18.24 12.13
N GLN A 41 1.89 19.50 12.52
CA GLN A 41 2.67 20.09 13.60
C GLN A 41 1.85 20.22 14.88
N THR A 42 2.50 20.03 16.02
CA THR A 42 1.87 20.14 17.34
C THR A 42 2.48 21.25 18.20
N SER A 43 1.71 21.76 19.15
CA SER A 43 2.20 22.75 20.12
C SER A 43 3.32 22.20 21.03
N GLY A 44 3.47 20.88 21.14
CA GLY A 44 4.56 20.20 21.84
C GLY A 44 5.83 20.03 21.00
N GLY A 45 5.86 20.52 19.74
CA GLY A 45 7.02 20.47 18.86
C GLY A 45 7.23 19.15 18.14
N MET A 46 6.32 18.19 18.26
CA MET A 46 6.36 16.94 17.49
C MET A 46 5.67 17.12 16.13
N GLU A 47 6.16 16.36 15.16
CA GLU A 47 5.61 16.34 13.80
C GLU A 47 5.20 14.93 13.39
N GLY A 48 4.03 14.84 12.74
CA GLY A 48 3.54 13.63 12.08
C GLY A 48 3.57 13.79 10.57
N HIS A 49 4.05 12.77 9.86
CA HIS A 49 4.22 12.78 8.41
C HIS A 49 3.31 11.75 7.76
N GLY A 50 2.60 12.16 6.71
CA GLY A 50 1.72 11.29 5.94
C GLY A 50 1.70 11.65 4.48
N LEU A 51 1.21 10.76 3.64
CA LEU A 51 1.05 11.03 2.22
C LEU A 51 -0.07 10.19 1.62
N THR A 52 -0.58 10.65 0.49
CA THR A 52 -1.26 9.79 -0.48
C THR A 52 -0.49 9.78 -1.78
N PHE A 53 -0.42 8.60 -2.39
CA PHE A 53 0.26 8.37 -3.66
C PHE A 53 -0.64 8.68 -4.85
N THR A 54 -0.07 9.28 -5.90
CA THR A 54 -0.70 9.41 -7.22
C THR A 54 0.30 9.11 -8.33
N THR A 55 -0.19 8.95 -9.55
CA THR A 55 0.64 8.71 -10.75
C THR A 55 0.89 10.00 -11.55
N GLY A 56 0.74 11.18 -10.94
CA GLY A 56 1.07 12.47 -11.53
C GLY A 56 -0.09 13.43 -11.59
N ARG A 57 -0.80 13.50 -12.73
CA ARG A 57 -1.96 14.38 -12.90
C ARG A 57 -3.05 14.02 -11.88
N GLY A 58 -3.61 15.05 -11.23
CA GLY A 58 -4.59 14.85 -10.16
C GLY A 58 -3.97 14.90 -8.75
N ASN A 59 -2.63 14.93 -8.60
CA ASN A 59 -2.01 15.13 -7.30
C ASN A 59 -2.46 16.45 -6.64
N GLU A 60 -2.61 17.50 -7.45
CA GLU A 60 -3.15 18.80 -7.04
C GLU A 60 -4.58 18.71 -6.48
N LEU A 61 -5.40 17.76 -6.94
CA LEU A 61 -6.74 17.52 -6.40
C LEU A 61 -6.65 16.90 -5.00
N CYS A 62 -5.71 15.99 -4.77
CA CYS A 62 -5.45 15.43 -3.45
C CYS A 62 -4.95 16.51 -2.48
N VAL A 63 -4.05 17.39 -2.92
CA VAL A 63 -3.57 18.55 -2.14
C VAL A 63 -4.74 19.45 -1.74
N ALA A 64 -5.64 19.79 -2.68
CA ALA A 64 -6.83 20.58 -2.40
C ALA A 64 -7.78 19.87 -1.43
N GLY A 65 -7.99 18.56 -1.60
CA GLY A 65 -8.79 17.74 -0.69
C GLY A 65 -8.21 17.72 0.73
N ILE A 66 -6.91 17.51 0.88
CA ILE A 66 -6.22 17.54 2.18
C ILE A 66 -6.41 18.92 2.84
N LYS A 67 -6.21 19.99 2.08
CA LYS A 67 -6.39 21.36 2.59
C LYS A 67 -7.80 21.59 3.13
N SER A 68 -8.82 21.11 2.42
CA SER A 68 -10.22 21.24 2.83
C SER A 68 -10.52 20.45 4.10
N LEU A 69 -9.97 19.24 4.25
CA LEU A 69 -10.16 18.37 5.42
C LEU A 69 -9.34 18.79 6.63
N SER A 70 -8.21 19.49 6.43
CA SER A 70 -7.29 19.89 7.52
C SER A 70 -7.97 20.70 8.62
N ALA A 71 -8.97 21.52 8.27
CA ALA A 71 -9.73 22.31 9.24
C ALA A 71 -10.41 21.46 10.33
N ILE A 72 -10.71 20.19 10.06
CA ILE A 72 -11.33 19.27 11.02
C ILE A 72 -10.35 18.91 12.16
N LEU A 73 -9.05 18.99 11.89
CA LEU A 73 -7.99 18.54 12.81
C LEU A 73 -7.30 19.67 13.57
N ILE A 74 -7.30 20.91 13.03
CA ILE A 74 -6.67 22.08 13.67
C ILE A 74 -7.29 22.33 15.06
N ASP A 75 -6.46 22.73 16.02
CA ASP A 75 -6.79 22.98 17.43
C ASP A 75 -7.29 21.76 18.22
N ARG A 76 -7.36 20.58 17.62
CA ARG A 76 -7.70 19.36 18.36
C ARG A 76 -6.54 18.92 19.26
N ASP A 77 -6.91 18.45 20.44
CA ASP A 77 -6.00 17.84 21.41
C ASP A 77 -5.54 16.47 20.91
N ILE A 78 -4.23 16.22 20.89
CA ILE A 78 -3.69 15.00 20.33
C ILE A 78 -4.04 13.74 21.13
N ASP A 79 -4.15 13.84 22.46
CA ASP A 79 -4.52 12.69 23.29
C ASP A 79 -5.98 12.27 23.00
N GLY A 80 -6.86 13.24 22.82
CA GLY A 80 -8.24 13.00 22.39
C GLY A 80 -8.32 12.33 21.01
N LEU A 81 -7.49 12.78 20.06
CA LEU A 81 -7.41 12.19 18.72
C LEU A 81 -6.92 10.73 18.77
N PHE A 82 -5.88 10.44 19.54
CA PHE A 82 -5.31 9.09 19.62
C PHE A 82 -6.23 8.10 20.32
N ASN A 83 -7.11 8.57 21.19
CA ASN A 83 -8.12 7.74 21.84
C ASN A 83 -9.30 7.37 20.92
N ASP A 84 -9.49 8.09 19.81
CA ASP A 84 -10.61 7.86 18.88
C ASP A 84 -10.22 8.05 17.40
N LEU A 85 -9.16 7.40 16.95
CA LEU A 85 -8.72 7.44 15.55
C LEU A 85 -9.79 6.90 14.58
N GLY A 86 -10.60 5.93 15.03
CA GLY A 86 -11.73 5.44 14.25
C GLY A 86 -12.84 6.48 14.06
N GLY A 87 -13.13 7.30 15.08
CA GLY A 87 -14.04 8.43 14.99
C GLY A 87 -13.50 9.52 14.08
N ILE A 88 -12.20 9.83 14.17
CA ILE A 88 -11.56 10.79 13.26
C ILE A 88 -11.66 10.36 11.79
N TRP A 89 -11.45 9.06 11.50
CA TRP A 89 -11.67 8.55 10.15
C TRP A 89 -13.08 8.85 9.65
N LYS A 90 -14.09 8.62 10.48
CA LYS A 90 -15.50 8.91 10.15
C LYS A 90 -15.76 10.40 9.96
N ASP A 91 -15.16 11.27 10.81
CA ASP A 91 -15.27 12.72 10.66
C ASP A 91 -14.69 13.18 9.32
N LEU A 92 -13.51 12.68 8.94
CA LEU A 92 -12.83 13.04 7.68
C LEU A 92 -13.57 12.53 6.43
N THR A 93 -14.07 11.31 6.46
CA THR A 93 -14.74 10.70 5.30
C THR A 93 -16.23 11.00 5.22
N GLY A 94 -16.84 11.34 6.35
CA GLY A 94 -18.27 11.60 6.50
C GLY A 94 -18.69 13.06 6.43
N ASP A 95 -17.74 14.01 6.21
CA ASP A 95 -18.09 15.43 6.10
C ASP A 95 -19.22 15.64 5.08
N SER A 96 -20.31 16.27 5.53
CA SER A 96 -21.56 16.35 4.76
C SER A 96 -21.45 17.13 3.47
N GLN A 97 -20.45 18.02 3.36
CA GLN A 97 -20.22 18.83 2.17
C GLN A 97 -19.17 18.19 1.25
N LEU A 98 -18.09 17.63 1.80
CA LEU A 98 -16.98 17.10 1.01
C LEU A 98 -17.23 15.69 0.47
N ARG A 99 -18.04 14.86 1.16
CA ARG A 99 -18.38 13.51 0.68
C ARG A 99 -19.04 13.48 -0.71
N TRP A 100 -19.63 14.56 -1.13
CA TRP A 100 -20.26 14.69 -2.46
C TRP A 100 -19.28 15.07 -3.57
N VAL A 101 -18.11 15.61 -3.21
CA VAL A 101 -17.08 16.00 -4.17
C VAL A 101 -16.33 14.81 -4.70
N GLY A 102 -16.16 13.77 -3.88
CA GLY A 102 -15.54 12.51 -4.29
C GLY A 102 -16.24 11.32 -3.64
N PRO A 103 -16.73 10.34 -4.43
CA PRO A 103 -17.30 9.13 -3.89
C PRO A 103 -16.24 8.36 -3.08
N GLU A 104 -16.68 7.41 -2.26
CA GLU A 104 -15.79 6.51 -1.54
C GLU A 104 -14.74 5.91 -2.46
N LYS A 105 -13.51 5.83 -1.93
CA LYS A 105 -12.26 5.43 -2.62
C LYS A 105 -11.79 6.43 -3.69
N GLY A 106 -12.38 7.64 -3.74
CA GLY A 106 -11.93 8.75 -4.59
C GLY A 106 -11.00 9.73 -3.85
N VAL A 107 -10.88 10.94 -4.41
CA VAL A 107 -9.96 12.01 -3.93
C VAL A 107 -10.11 12.32 -2.45
N ILE A 108 -11.33 12.38 -1.92
CA ILE A 108 -11.57 12.68 -0.50
C ILE A 108 -11.02 11.57 0.41
N HIS A 109 -11.15 10.29 0.03
CA HIS A 109 -10.55 9.19 0.79
C HIS A 109 -9.03 9.16 0.70
N LEU A 110 -8.46 9.49 -0.45
CA LEU A 110 -7.01 9.66 -0.61
C LEU A 110 -6.49 10.78 0.30
N ALA A 111 -7.18 11.91 0.32
CA ALA A 111 -6.85 13.05 1.19
C ALA A 111 -6.98 12.70 2.68
N ALA A 112 -8.09 12.04 3.08
CA ALA A 112 -8.29 11.54 4.44
C ALA A 112 -7.19 10.54 4.82
N GLY A 113 -6.81 9.63 3.91
CA GLY A 113 -5.71 8.68 4.09
C GLY A 113 -4.38 9.36 4.38
N ALA A 114 -4.04 10.43 3.67
CA ALA A 114 -2.81 11.19 3.93
C ALA A 114 -2.78 11.80 5.33
N LEU A 115 -3.89 12.41 5.78
CA LEU A 115 -4.03 12.96 7.13
C LEU A 115 -3.96 11.87 8.19
N MET A 116 -4.66 10.75 7.99
CA MET A 116 -4.61 9.62 8.92
C MET A 116 -3.22 9.00 9.02
N ASN A 117 -2.49 8.88 7.92
CA ASN A 117 -1.09 8.43 7.94
C ASN A 117 -0.22 9.36 8.79
N GLY A 118 -0.42 10.69 8.68
CA GLY A 118 0.27 11.67 9.52
C GLY A 118 -0.09 11.55 11.01
N LEU A 119 -1.35 11.29 11.34
CA LEU A 119 -1.78 11.04 12.72
C LEU A 119 -1.20 9.74 13.28
N TRP A 120 -1.16 8.66 12.50
CA TRP A 120 -0.55 7.40 12.91
C TRP A 120 0.96 7.51 13.10
N ASP A 121 1.65 8.25 12.24
CA ASP A 121 3.08 8.54 12.41
C ASP A 121 3.34 9.33 13.70
N LEU A 122 2.54 10.38 13.93
CA LEU A 122 2.61 11.18 15.17
C LEU A 122 2.37 10.31 16.40
N TYR A 123 1.32 9.47 16.39
CA TYR A 123 1.02 8.56 17.50
C TYR A 123 2.14 7.56 17.74
N SER A 124 2.69 6.98 16.71
CA SER A 124 3.81 6.04 16.79
C SER A 124 5.06 6.69 17.41
N LYS A 125 5.34 7.95 17.04
CA LYS A 125 6.44 8.74 17.60
C LYS A 125 6.24 9.05 19.08
N THR A 126 5.01 9.37 19.52
CA THR A 126 4.74 9.58 20.95
C THR A 126 4.98 8.33 21.79
N LEU A 127 4.77 7.14 21.20
CA LEU A 127 5.02 5.87 21.85
C LEU A 127 6.47 5.36 21.71
N GLY A 128 7.30 6.03 20.89
CA GLY A 128 8.66 5.59 20.58
C GLY A 128 8.71 4.23 19.88
N LYS A 129 7.67 3.86 19.11
CA LYS A 129 7.52 2.57 18.46
C LYS A 129 7.16 2.74 16.98
N PRO A 130 7.62 1.86 16.09
CA PRO A 130 7.15 1.84 14.71
C PRO A 130 5.67 1.43 14.66
N LEU A 131 4.93 1.93 13.66
CA LEU A 131 3.48 1.71 13.54
C LEU A 131 3.08 0.23 13.58
N TRP A 132 3.83 -0.64 12.90
CA TRP A 132 3.53 -2.09 12.90
C TRP A 132 3.55 -2.68 14.31
N GLN A 133 4.43 -2.18 15.19
CA GLN A 133 4.51 -2.62 16.57
C GLN A 133 3.35 -2.06 17.39
N VAL A 134 3.01 -0.78 17.21
CA VAL A 134 1.84 -0.16 17.86
C VAL A 134 0.58 -0.97 17.55
N LEU A 135 0.32 -1.24 16.28
CA LEU A 135 -0.85 -2.01 15.84
C LEU A 135 -0.82 -3.46 16.36
N SER A 136 0.34 -4.12 16.31
CA SER A 136 0.46 -5.51 16.77
C SER A 136 0.31 -5.65 18.28
N GLU A 137 0.63 -4.63 19.06
CA GLU A 137 0.51 -4.62 20.52
C GLU A 137 -0.83 -4.07 21.03
N MET A 138 -1.62 -3.47 20.14
CA MET A 138 -2.92 -2.89 20.49
C MET A 138 -3.87 -3.93 21.09
N ASP A 139 -4.71 -3.49 22.03
CA ASP A 139 -5.77 -4.32 22.57
C ASP A 139 -6.80 -4.65 21.48
N PRO A 140 -7.33 -5.89 21.41
CA PRO A 140 -8.32 -6.28 20.43
C PRO A 140 -9.54 -5.37 20.34
N LYS A 141 -10.04 -4.87 21.48
CA LYS A 141 -11.19 -3.95 21.47
C LYS A 141 -10.84 -2.60 20.84
N GLN A 142 -9.62 -2.10 21.08
CA GLN A 142 -9.13 -0.89 20.43
C GLN A 142 -9.01 -1.11 18.92
N THR A 143 -8.46 -2.25 18.48
CA THR A 143 -8.38 -2.60 17.06
C THR A 143 -9.76 -2.62 16.40
N ILE A 144 -10.77 -3.24 17.05
CA ILE A 144 -12.15 -3.28 16.55
C ILE A 144 -12.76 -1.88 16.43
N ALA A 145 -12.44 -0.98 17.36
CA ALA A 145 -12.93 0.41 17.33
C ALA A 145 -12.36 1.25 16.17
N LEU A 146 -11.21 0.85 15.61
CA LEU A 146 -10.60 1.53 14.46
C LEU A 146 -11.30 1.20 13.13
N ILE A 147 -12.04 0.09 13.06
CA ILE A 147 -12.58 -0.44 11.80
C ILE A 147 -13.92 0.22 11.49
N ASP A 148 -14.07 0.68 10.27
CA ASP A 148 -15.38 1.05 9.73
C ASP A 148 -16.13 -0.22 9.27
N TRP A 149 -17.17 -0.56 9.99
CA TRP A 149 -17.96 -1.78 9.76
C TRP A 149 -19.08 -1.62 8.74
N THR A 150 -19.20 -0.44 8.11
CA THR A 150 -20.35 -0.11 7.25
C THR A 150 -20.55 -1.13 6.13
N TYR A 151 -19.48 -1.62 5.53
CA TYR A 151 -19.53 -2.57 4.40
C TYR A 151 -18.96 -3.96 4.72
N LEU A 152 -18.78 -4.29 5.99
CA LEU A 152 -18.15 -5.57 6.39
C LEU A 152 -19.09 -6.51 7.12
N ARG A 153 -20.22 -6.00 7.65
CA ARG A 153 -21.06 -6.74 8.60
C ARG A 153 -21.74 -7.97 8.04
N ASP A 154 -21.92 -8.06 6.74
CA ASP A 154 -22.47 -9.23 6.05
C ASP A 154 -21.47 -10.38 5.95
N ALA A 155 -20.17 -10.08 5.95
CA ALA A 155 -19.09 -11.07 5.88
C ALA A 155 -18.45 -11.36 7.25
N LEU A 156 -18.32 -10.35 8.11
CA LEU A 156 -17.68 -10.45 9.42
C LEU A 156 -18.26 -9.40 10.37
N ASP A 157 -18.91 -9.84 11.45
CA ASP A 157 -19.38 -8.94 12.51
C ASP A 157 -18.28 -8.58 13.53
N PRO A 158 -18.41 -7.44 14.23
CA PRO A 158 -17.41 -6.99 15.20
C PRO A 158 -17.14 -7.98 16.33
N GLY A 159 -18.14 -8.77 16.75
CA GLY A 159 -17.99 -9.76 17.82
C GLY A 159 -17.09 -10.91 17.38
N ALA A 160 -17.39 -11.51 16.22
CA ALA A 160 -16.57 -12.57 15.64
C ALA A 160 -15.14 -12.11 15.34
N ALA A 161 -14.97 -10.85 14.90
CA ALA A 161 -13.64 -10.28 14.70
C ALA A 161 -12.87 -10.12 16.02
N LEU A 162 -13.55 -9.67 17.08
CA LEU A 162 -12.97 -9.55 18.41
C LEU A 162 -12.49 -10.91 18.94
N GLU A 163 -13.34 -11.94 18.84
CA GLU A 163 -12.99 -13.31 19.26
C GLU A 163 -11.74 -13.81 18.54
N ARG A 164 -11.67 -13.66 17.20
CA ARG A 164 -10.48 -14.04 16.41
C ARG A 164 -9.21 -13.33 16.84
N LEU A 165 -9.30 -12.03 17.13
CA LEU A 165 -8.15 -11.26 17.61
C LEU A 165 -7.70 -11.74 19.00
N GLN A 166 -8.64 -12.04 19.91
CA GLN A 166 -8.36 -12.57 21.23
C GLN A 166 -7.68 -13.96 21.18
N GLU A 167 -8.17 -14.85 20.32
CA GLU A 167 -7.58 -16.18 20.10
C GLU A 167 -6.13 -16.11 19.60
N GLN A 168 -5.79 -15.07 18.82
CA GLN A 168 -4.44 -14.89 18.28
C GLN A 168 -3.44 -14.25 19.29
N GLN A 169 -3.93 -13.71 20.39
CA GLN A 169 -3.05 -13.02 21.39
C GLN A 169 -1.97 -13.93 21.99
N PRO A 170 -2.24 -15.17 22.42
CA PRO A 170 -1.25 -16.00 23.10
C PRO A 170 0.04 -16.25 22.28
N GLY A 171 -0.08 -16.29 20.96
CA GLY A 171 1.07 -16.51 20.07
C GLY A 171 1.83 -15.24 19.65
N ARG A 172 1.34 -14.05 20.00
CA ARG A 172 1.84 -12.76 19.48
C ARG A 172 3.33 -12.56 19.69
N LYS A 173 3.83 -12.72 20.91
CA LYS A 173 5.26 -12.53 21.23
C LYS A 173 6.17 -13.43 20.38
N LYS A 174 5.77 -14.68 20.17
CA LYS A 174 6.52 -15.63 19.34
C LYS A 174 6.58 -15.19 17.89
N ARG A 175 5.42 -14.78 17.31
CA ARG A 175 5.36 -14.26 15.92
C ARG A 175 6.19 -12.98 15.75
N THR A 176 6.09 -12.03 16.68
CA THR A 176 6.89 -10.81 16.69
C THR A 176 8.39 -11.13 16.70
N SER A 177 8.84 -12.00 17.61
CA SER A 177 10.25 -12.39 17.68
C SER A 177 10.73 -13.06 16.40
N GLN A 178 9.88 -13.86 15.74
CA GLN A 178 10.20 -14.48 14.48
C GLN A 178 10.35 -13.45 13.37
N ILE A 179 9.40 -12.53 13.22
CA ILE A 179 9.44 -11.48 12.19
C ILE A 179 10.66 -10.58 12.39
N LEU A 180 10.99 -10.21 13.63
CA LEU A 180 12.20 -9.43 13.93
C LEU A 180 13.49 -10.17 13.54
N LYS A 181 13.50 -11.51 13.62
CA LYS A 181 14.66 -12.33 13.26
C LYS A 181 14.78 -12.58 11.76
N THR A 182 13.66 -12.84 11.08
CA THR A 182 13.66 -13.29 9.67
C THR A 182 13.26 -12.22 8.68
N GLY A 183 12.73 -11.08 9.14
CA GLY A 183 12.03 -10.11 8.31
C GLY A 183 10.63 -10.60 7.89
N TYR A 184 9.85 -9.70 7.31
CA TYR A 184 8.60 -10.01 6.64
C TYR A 184 8.88 -10.32 5.16
N PRO A 185 8.27 -11.35 4.55
CA PRO A 185 8.48 -11.66 3.15
C PRO A 185 8.15 -10.45 2.26
N ALA A 186 9.05 -10.13 1.34
CA ALA A 186 8.91 -9.03 0.41
C ALA A 186 9.38 -9.45 -0.99
N TYR A 187 8.92 -8.75 -2.01
CA TYR A 187 9.37 -8.91 -3.39
C TYR A 187 9.87 -7.59 -3.96
N THR A 188 10.70 -7.66 -5.00
CA THR A 188 11.06 -6.50 -5.80
C THR A 188 10.34 -6.52 -7.15
N THR A 189 9.76 -5.39 -7.56
CA THR A 189 9.17 -5.20 -8.88
C THR A 189 10.02 -4.30 -9.78
N SER A 190 11.06 -3.65 -9.23
CA SER A 190 11.92 -2.70 -9.95
C SER A 190 12.70 -3.30 -11.11
N VAL A 191 12.79 -4.61 -11.20
CA VAL A 191 13.52 -5.34 -12.25
C VAL A 191 12.69 -5.54 -13.53
N GLY A 192 11.37 -5.39 -13.46
CA GLY A 192 10.47 -5.85 -14.52
C GLY A 192 9.38 -4.86 -14.92
N TRP A 193 9.62 -3.56 -14.87
CA TRP A 193 8.71 -2.54 -15.41
C TRP A 193 8.60 -2.65 -16.93
N LEU A 194 7.46 -2.27 -17.50
CA LEU A 194 7.28 -2.26 -18.94
C LEU A 194 8.16 -1.21 -19.62
N GLY A 195 8.64 -1.53 -20.84
CA GLY A 195 9.46 -0.64 -21.64
C GLY A 195 10.96 -0.61 -21.26
N TYR A 196 11.38 -1.34 -20.25
CA TYR A 196 12.80 -1.47 -19.93
C TYR A 196 13.56 -2.21 -21.03
N SER A 197 14.78 -1.75 -21.35
CA SER A 197 15.72 -2.49 -22.18
C SER A 197 16.20 -3.76 -21.47
N ASP A 198 16.62 -4.76 -22.25
CA ASP A 198 17.19 -6.00 -21.71
C ASP A 198 18.39 -5.75 -20.81
N GLU A 199 19.23 -4.77 -21.18
CA GLU A 199 20.41 -4.38 -20.39
C GLU A 199 19.99 -3.81 -19.03
N LYS A 200 19.00 -2.89 -18.99
CA LYS A 200 18.47 -2.32 -17.75
C LYS A 200 17.85 -3.42 -16.87
N MET A 201 17.05 -4.31 -17.44
CA MET A 201 16.47 -5.43 -16.72
C MET A 201 17.53 -6.34 -16.11
N ARG A 202 18.54 -6.72 -16.89
CA ARG A 202 19.63 -7.58 -16.42
C ARG A 202 20.46 -6.91 -15.32
N THR A 203 20.77 -5.63 -15.47
CA THR A 203 21.52 -4.87 -14.46
C THR A 203 20.76 -4.76 -13.14
N LEU A 204 19.49 -4.39 -13.19
CA LEU A 204 18.64 -4.29 -11.99
C LEU A 204 18.39 -5.65 -11.33
N CYS A 205 18.21 -6.70 -12.14
CA CYS A 205 18.01 -8.06 -11.63
C CYS A 205 19.28 -8.56 -10.93
N GLN A 206 20.47 -8.36 -11.53
CA GLN A 206 21.72 -8.74 -10.89
C GLN A 206 21.93 -7.99 -9.58
N GLY A 207 21.72 -6.66 -9.56
CA GLY A 207 21.80 -5.88 -8.33
C GLY A 207 20.85 -6.34 -7.22
N ALA A 208 19.64 -6.79 -7.58
CA ALA A 208 18.71 -7.36 -6.63
C ALA A 208 19.18 -8.76 -6.12
N LEU A 209 19.71 -9.60 -6.99
CA LEU A 209 20.31 -10.88 -6.60
C LEU A 209 21.48 -10.72 -5.63
N ASP A 210 22.36 -9.74 -5.90
CA ASP A 210 23.52 -9.42 -5.05
C ASP A 210 23.09 -8.93 -3.64
N GLN A 211 21.90 -8.32 -3.53
CA GLN A 211 21.27 -7.92 -2.27
C GLN A 211 20.51 -9.07 -1.59
N GLY A 212 20.46 -10.26 -2.20
CA GLY A 212 19.80 -11.45 -1.63
C GLY A 212 18.29 -11.50 -1.82
N TRP A 213 17.72 -10.74 -2.77
CA TRP A 213 16.31 -10.86 -3.11
C TRP A 213 15.98 -12.24 -3.66
N THR A 214 14.85 -12.80 -3.23
CA THR A 214 14.40 -14.15 -3.62
C THR A 214 13.05 -14.13 -4.36
N HIS A 215 12.35 -13.02 -4.32
CA HIS A 215 11.03 -12.84 -4.93
C HIS A 215 11.07 -11.65 -5.88
N PHE A 216 10.72 -11.87 -7.12
CA PHE A 216 10.77 -10.90 -8.21
C PHE A 216 9.39 -10.79 -8.84
N LYS A 217 8.93 -9.58 -9.17
CA LYS A 217 7.69 -9.34 -9.89
C LYS A 217 7.97 -8.61 -11.20
N MET A 218 7.33 -9.05 -12.27
CA MET A 218 7.41 -8.48 -13.60
C MET A 218 6.05 -7.97 -14.03
N LYS A 219 6.00 -6.77 -14.62
CA LYS A 219 4.80 -6.25 -15.26
C LYS A 219 4.62 -6.89 -16.62
N VAL A 220 3.38 -7.33 -16.93
CA VAL A 220 2.96 -7.93 -18.19
C VAL A 220 1.69 -7.24 -18.70
N GLY A 221 1.25 -7.58 -19.92
CA GLY A 221 -0.02 -7.08 -20.46
C GLY A 221 0.13 -6.01 -21.53
N GLY A 222 1.36 -5.63 -21.89
CA GLY A 222 1.62 -4.81 -23.06
C GLY A 222 1.59 -5.66 -24.34
N ASP A 223 2.73 -6.18 -24.76
CA ASP A 223 2.87 -7.11 -25.89
C ASP A 223 3.17 -8.52 -25.39
N HIS A 224 2.37 -9.50 -25.78
CA HIS A 224 2.48 -10.87 -25.27
C HIS A 224 3.81 -11.56 -25.66
N GLN A 225 4.34 -11.28 -26.85
CA GLN A 225 5.61 -11.87 -27.27
C GLN A 225 6.78 -11.23 -26.51
N ASP A 226 6.69 -9.94 -26.25
CA ASP A 226 7.64 -9.23 -25.41
C ASP A 226 7.57 -9.71 -23.95
N ASP A 227 6.37 -9.95 -23.41
CA ASP A 227 6.18 -10.52 -22.06
C ASP A 227 6.84 -11.89 -21.94
N LEU A 228 6.67 -12.78 -22.93
CA LEU A 228 7.35 -14.09 -22.97
C LEU A 228 8.88 -13.97 -23.03
N ARG A 229 9.38 -13.07 -23.87
CA ARG A 229 10.81 -12.78 -23.99
C ARG A 229 11.41 -12.26 -22.69
N ARG A 230 10.78 -11.29 -22.07
CA ARG A 230 11.20 -10.68 -20.79
C ARG A 230 11.14 -11.69 -19.64
N ALA A 231 10.08 -12.50 -19.60
CA ALA A 231 9.96 -13.59 -18.63
C ALA A 231 11.08 -14.62 -18.76
N SER A 232 11.47 -14.95 -19.99
CA SER A 232 12.60 -15.85 -20.26
C SER A 232 13.91 -15.27 -19.72
N ILE A 233 14.19 -13.98 -19.96
CA ILE A 233 15.38 -13.29 -19.45
C ILE A 233 15.43 -13.33 -17.93
N LEU A 234 14.36 -12.95 -17.26
CA LEU A 234 14.33 -12.91 -15.80
C LEU A 234 14.45 -14.32 -15.21
N ARG A 235 13.76 -15.31 -15.79
CA ARG A 235 13.86 -16.70 -15.35
C ARG A 235 15.26 -17.28 -15.52
N GLU A 236 15.94 -16.96 -16.63
CA GLU A 236 17.33 -17.34 -16.85
C GLU A 236 18.24 -16.78 -15.73
N MET A 237 18.09 -15.50 -15.39
CA MET A 237 18.91 -14.82 -14.40
C MET A 237 18.69 -15.31 -12.97
N ILE A 238 17.41 -15.45 -12.56
CA ILE A 238 17.07 -15.85 -11.18
C ILE A 238 17.12 -17.37 -10.96
N GLY A 239 17.23 -18.15 -12.03
CA GLY A 239 17.26 -19.61 -11.97
C GLY A 239 15.92 -20.23 -11.57
N PRO A 240 15.83 -21.57 -11.48
CA PRO A 240 14.54 -22.26 -11.30
C PRO A 240 13.97 -22.21 -9.87
N LYS A 241 14.74 -21.78 -8.90
CA LYS A 241 14.34 -21.86 -7.47
C LYS A 241 13.72 -20.59 -6.94
N LEU A 242 14.12 -19.43 -7.45
CA LEU A 242 13.60 -18.15 -6.98
C LEU A 242 12.22 -17.87 -7.58
N LYS A 243 11.43 -17.06 -6.88
CA LYS A 243 10.06 -16.77 -7.27
C LYS A 243 10.01 -15.66 -8.34
N LEU A 244 9.30 -15.92 -9.43
CA LEU A 244 8.93 -14.91 -10.41
C LEU A 244 7.41 -14.77 -10.41
N MET A 245 6.94 -13.58 -10.12
CA MET A 245 5.53 -13.22 -10.13
C MET A 245 5.25 -12.31 -11.34
N MET A 246 4.01 -12.33 -11.82
CA MET A 246 3.57 -11.52 -12.96
C MET A 246 2.33 -10.72 -12.57
N ASP A 247 2.25 -9.48 -13.05
CA ASP A 247 1.20 -8.54 -12.72
C ASP A 247 0.76 -7.81 -14.00
N ALA A 248 -0.49 -8.05 -14.42
CA ALA A 248 -1.08 -7.48 -15.64
C ALA A 248 -1.84 -6.17 -15.38
N ASN A 249 -1.93 -5.70 -14.16
CA ASN A 249 -2.60 -4.43 -13.82
C ASN A 249 -4.01 -4.27 -14.42
N GLN A 250 -4.85 -5.31 -14.26
CA GLN A 250 -6.27 -5.27 -14.66
C GLN A 250 -6.55 -5.13 -16.16
N VAL A 251 -5.56 -5.27 -17.04
CA VAL A 251 -5.78 -5.13 -18.49
C VAL A 251 -6.32 -6.39 -19.15
N TRP A 252 -6.23 -7.57 -18.50
CA TRP A 252 -6.74 -8.82 -19.02
C TRP A 252 -8.11 -9.19 -18.46
N GLY A 253 -9.00 -9.65 -19.32
CA GLY A 253 -10.21 -10.36 -18.91
C GLY A 253 -9.91 -11.80 -18.48
N VAL A 254 -10.90 -12.50 -17.93
CA VAL A 254 -10.74 -13.87 -17.36
C VAL A 254 -10.22 -14.85 -18.42
N ASP A 255 -10.87 -14.93 -19.58
CA ASP A 255 -10.50 -15.87 -20.65
C ASP A 255 -9.11 -15.58 -21.22
N GLU A 256 -8.80 -14.30 -21.40
CA GLU A 256 -7.48 -13.85 -21.85
C GLU A 256 -6.39 -14.20 -20.83
N THR A 257 -6.67 -14.01 -19.54
CA THR A 257 -5.76 -14.40 -18.45
C THR A 257 -5.45 -15.90 -18.51
N ILE A 258 -6.47 -16.76 -18.64
CA ILE A 258 -6.30 -18.21 -18.72
C ILE A 258 -5.42 -18.57 -19.91
N GLN A 259 -5.67 -17.98 -21.08
CA GLN A 259 -4.90 -18.23 -22.29
C GLN A 259 -3.43 -17.81 -22.14
N LYS A 260 -3.19 -16.56 -21.73
CA LYS A 260 -1.82 -16.01 -21.61
C LYS A 260 -1.02 -16.70 -20.50
N MET A 261 -1.67 -17.06 -19.40
CA MET A 261 -1.01 -17.83 -18.33
C MET A 261 -0.66 -19.25 -18.74
N GLY A 262 -1.34 -19.85 -19.71
CA GLY A 262 -0.91 -21.11 -20.33
C GLY A 262 0.52 -21.03 -20.88
N ASP A 263 0.86 -19.90 -21.53
CA ASP A 263 2.18 -19.68 -22.13
C ASP A 263 3.22 -19.20 -21.08
N LEU A 264 2.80 -18.34 -20.17
CA LEU A 264 3.67 -17.71 -19.15
C LEU A 264 3.94 -18.61 -17.95
N GLY A 265 3.06 -19.60 -17.69
CA GLY A 265 3.13 -20.45 -16.50
C GLY A 265 4.44 -21.20 -16.34
N LYS A 266 5.15 -21.51 -17.43
CA LYS A 266 6.48 -22.15 -17.39
C LYS A 266 7.58 -21.26 -16.80
N TYR A 267 7.37 -19.93 -16.77
CA TYR A 267 8.32 -18.98 -16.21
C TYR A 267 7.91 -18.49 -14.82
N CYS A 268 6.61 -18.51 -14.51
CA CYS A 268 6.02 -17.87 -13.33
C CYS A 268 5.73 -18.92 -12.24
N LEU A 269 5.96 -18.55 -10.97
CA LEU A 269 5.58 -19.38 -9.83
C LEU A 269 4.38 -18.79 -9.05
N LEU A 270 4.03 -17.53 -9.32
CA LEU A 270 2.88 -16.87 -8.72
C LEU A 270 2.38 -15.78 -9.69
N TYR A 271 1.07 -15.67 -9.82
CA TYR A 271 0.39 -14.67 -10.64
C TYR A 271 -0.49 -13.75 -9.77
N THR A 272 -0.49 -12.45 -10.06
CA THR A 272 -1.41 -11.47 -9.49
C THR A 272 -1.97 -10.60 -10.62
N SER A 273 -3.26 -10.22 -10.56
CA SER A 273 -3.90 -9.37 -11.55
C SER A 273 -3.88 -7.90 -11.18
N ASP A 274 -4.00 -7.58 -9.90
CA ASP A 274 -3.86 -6.23 -9.34
C ASP A 274 -3.50 -6.25 -7.86
N ALA A 275 -3.29 -5.05 -7.28
CA ALA A 275 -2.94 -4.90 -5.87
C ALA A 275 -4.06 -5.34 -4.90
N ALA A 276 -5.33 -5.27 -5.31
CA ALA A 276 -6.46 -5.75 -4.50
C ALA A 276 -6.47 -7.29 -4.40
N ASP A 277 -5.96 -7.97 -5.44
CA ASP A 277 -5.86 -9.43 -5.48
C ASP A 277 -4.62 -9.97 -4.73
N GLU A 278 -3.67 -9.13 -4.38
CA GLU A 278 -2.47 -9.55 -3.65
C GLU A 278 -2.79 -10.18 -2.28
N GLY A 279 -3.92 -9.81 -1.68
CA GLY A 279 -4.45 -10.48 -0.48
C GLY A 279 -5.15 -11.81 -0.73
N LEU A 280 -5.44 -12.15 -1.98
CA LEU A 280 -6.14 -13.35 -2.40
C LEU A 280 -5.27 -14.26 -3.28
N GLY A 281 -3.96 -14.11 -3.23
CA GLY A 281 -3.00 -14.83 -4.06
C GLY A 281 -3.41 -16.28 -4.31
N VAL A 282 -3.63 -16.63 -5.58
CA VAL A 282 -3.97 -17.98 -6.00
C VAL A 282 -2.68 -18.68 -6.42
N ASP A 283 -2.27 -19.67 -5.66
CA ASP A 283 -1.30 -20.66 -6.10
C ASP A 283 -1.92 -21.48 -7.25
N LEU A 284 -1.18 -21.70 -8.33
CA LEU A 284 -1.59 -22.58 -9.45
C LEU A 284 -1.91 -24.02 -9.00
N GLY A 285 -1.68 -24.37 -7.74
CA GLY A 285 -2.09 -25.60 -7.09
C GLY A 285 -3.46 -25.54 -6.39
N GLY A 286 -4.21 -24.45 -6.49
CA GLY A 286 -5.57 -24.32 -5.96
C GLY A 286 -5.65 -24.19 -4.44
N ARG A 287 -4.59 -23.78 -3.77
CA ARG A 287 -4.62 -23.46 -2.34
C ARG A 287 -4.73 -21.95 -2.15
N ARG A 288 -5.78 -21.52 -1.46
CA ARG A 288 -5.83 -20.18 -0.88
C ARG A 288 -4.75 -20.04 0.19
N ILE A 289 -3.93 -19.03 0.09
CA ILE A 289 -2.96 -18.68 1.13
C ILE A 289 -3.69 -17.80 2.16
#